data_f72e7323ac39dc124f216f8f528d79f4
#
_entry.id   f72e7323ac39dc124f216f8f528d79f4
#
_cell.length_a   1.000
_cell.length_b   1.000
_cell.length_c   1.000
_cell.angle_alpha   90.00
_cell.angle_beta   90.00
_cell.angle_gamma   90.00
#
_symmetry.space_group_name_H-M   'P 1'
#
loop_
_entity.id
_entity.type
_entity.pdbx_description
1 polymer ?
#
loop_
_entity_poly.entity_id
_entity_poly.type
_entity_poly.pdbx_seq_one_letter_code
_entity_poly.pdbx_strand_id
1 'polypeptide(L)'
;MNIVDSSGWLEYFANGPNAQFFTPPLQNSSELVVPANTLYEVFKTVLRQRNESDALQAVALMMQGSVIDLTASISILAAKISLAEKIPMADSIILATARLYQAVVWTQDADFDGIDGVQYIPKHAGA
;
A
#
# COMPACT_ATOMS: atom_id res chain seq x y z
N MET A 1 8.79 -3.07 10.70
CA MET A 1 7.47 -2.56 10.28
C MET A 1 7.28 -2.81 8.79
N ASN A 2 6.04 -2.99 8.37
CA ASN A 2 5.69 -3.26 6.98
C ASN A 2 4.58 -2.34 6.51
N ILE A 3 4.62 -1.98 5.23
CA ILE A 3 3.52 -1.32 4.53
C ILE A 3 3.21 -2.17 3.31
N VAL A 4 1.92 -2.42 3.06
CA VAL A 4 1.46 -3.01 1.81
C VAL A 4 0.76 -1.89 1.04
N ASP A 5 1.16 -1.66 -0.21
CA ASP A 5 0.52 -0.63 -1.03
C ASP A 5 -0.89 -1.05 -1.46
N SER A 6 -1.62 -0.16 -2.10
CA SER A 6 -3.00 -0.45 -2.51
C SER A 6 -3.09 -1.63 -3.47
N SER A 7 -2.10 -1.80 -4.36
CA SER A 7 -2.08 -2.93 -5.30
C SER A 7 -1.99 -4.27 -4.57
N GLY A 8 -1.21 -4.33 -3.51
CA GLY A 8 -1.06 -5.54 -2.69
C GLY A 8 -2.31 -5.87 -1.89
N TRP A 9 -2.94 -4.86 -1.28
CA TRP A 9 -4.21 -5.06 -0.59
C TRP A 9 -5.29 -5.60 -1.53
N LEU A 10 -5.42 -5.01 -2.72
CA LEU A 10 -6.43 -5.43 -3.71
C LEU A 10 -6.18 -6.85 -4.20
N GLU A 11 -4.92 -7.21 -4.44
CA GLU A 11 -4.54 -8.56 -4.82
C GLU A 11 -4.91 -9.58 -3.73
N TYR A 12 -4.62 -9.23 -2.48
CA TYR A 12 -4.95 -10.08 -1.33
C TYR A 12 -6.46 -10.28 -1.20
N PHE A 13 -7.24 -9.20 -1.26
CA PHE A 13 -8.71 -9.29 -1.14
C PHE A 13 -9.34 -10.07 -2.29
N ALA A 14 -8.76 -9.96 -3.48
CA ALA A 14 -9.25 -10.69 -4.65
C ALA A 14 -8.79 -12.15 -4.70
N ASN A 15 -7.93 -12.56 -3.75
CA ASN A 15 -7.28 -13.87 -3.75
C ASN A 15 -6.60 -14.16 -5.09
N GLY A 16 -5.91 -13.14 -5.60
CA GLY A 16 -5.22 -13.21 -6.90
C GLY A 16 -3.95 -14.07 -6.85
N PRO A 17 -3.27 -14.23 -7.99
CA PRO A 17 -2.10 -15.09 -8.10
C PRO A 17 -0.95 -14.72 -7.15
N ASN A 18 -0.81 -13.44 -6.80
CA ASN A 18 0.24 -12.97 -5.89
C ASN A 18 -0.23 -12.80 -4.44
N ALA A 19 -1.44 -13.23 -4.09
CA ALA A 19 -1.99 -13.03 -2.74
C ALA A 19 -1.08 -13.58 -1.65
N GLN A 20 -0.45 -14.74 -1.88
CA GLN A 20 0.44 -15.36 -0.89
C GLN A 20 1.68 -14.53 -0.60
N PHE A 21 2.17 -13.76 -1.57
CA PHE A 21 3.31 -12.87 -1.36
C PHE A 21 2.99 -11.83 -0.28
N PHE A 22 1.76 -11.34 -0.24
CA PHE A 22 1.34 -10.29 0.68
C PHE A 22 0.85 -10.80 2.03
N THR A 23 0.63 -12.10 2.17
CA THR A 23 0.08 -12.70 3.38
C THR A 23 0.94 -12.45 4.63
N PRO A 24 2.28 -12.63 4.59
CA PRO A 24 3.09 -12.44 5.81
C PRO A 24 2.93 -11.04 6.43
N PRO A 25 3.11 -9.93 5.69
CA PRO A 25 2.95 -8.61 6.29
C PRO A 25 1.50 -8.31 6.68
N LEU A 26 0.52 -8.80 5.94
CA LEU A 26 -0.89 -8.50 6.20
C LEU A 26 -1.44 -9.25 7.41
N GLN A 27 -0.88 -10.40 7.74
CA GLN A 27 -1.29 -11.16 8.93
C GLN A 27 -0.55 -10.76 10.20
N ASN A 28 0.39 -9.82 10.11
CA ASN A 28 1.15 -9.33 11.26
C ASN A 28 0.74 -7.88 11.55
N SER A 29 -0.47 -7.69 12.06
CA SER A 29 -1.07 -6.37 12.23
C SER A 29 -0.30 -5.47 13.21
N SER A 30 0.40 -6.04 14.19
CA SER A 30 1.19 -5.26 15.14
C SER A 30 2.39 -4.57 14.50
N GLU A 31 2.86 -5.08 13.36
CA GLU A 31 3.98 -4.54 12.60
C GLU A 31 3.54 -3.91 11.27
N LEU A 32 2.25 -3.67 11.10
CA LEU A 32 1.67 -3.17 9.86
C LEU A 32 1.31 -1.69 9.99
N VAL A 33 1.91 -0.87 9.13
CA VAL A 33 1.62 0.56 9.01
C VAL A 33 0.75 0.76 7.75
N VAL A 34 -0.32 1.53 7.90
CA VAL A 34 -1.30 1.74 6.84
C VAL A 34 -1.41 3.23 6.54
N PRO A 35 -0.75 3.72 5.48
CA PRO A 35 -0.91 5.12 5.07
C PRO A 35 -2.38 5.39 4.70
N ALA A 36 -2.92 6.52 5.17
CA ALA A 36 -4.34 6.82 4.98
C ALA A 36 -4.75 6.85 3.51
N ASN A 37 -3.85 7.25 2.61
CA ASN A 37 -4.18 7.26 1.17
C ASN A 37 -4.41 5.85 0.61
N THR A 38 -3.86 4.80 1.20
CA THR A 38 -4.17 3.43 0.77
C THR A 38 -5.61 3.06 1.09
N LEU A 39 -6.16 3.57 2.20
CA LEU A 39 -7.59 3.40 2.51
C LEU A 39 -8.46 4.00 1.40
N TYR A 40 -8.13 5.20 0.96
CA TYR A 40 -8.84 5.87 -0.12
C TYR A 40 -8.83 5.02 -1.40
N GLU A 41 -7.64 4.57 -1.81
CA GLU A 41 -7.49 3.85 -3.07
C GLU A 41 -8.21 2.50 -3.05
N VAL A 42 -8.09 1.75 -1.95
CA VAL A 42 -8.76 0.45 -1.80
C VAL A 42 -10.27 0.63 -1.71
N PHE A 43 -10.74 1.56 -0.88
CA PHE A 43 -12.18 1.83 -0.74
C PHE A 43 -12.80 2.19 -2.08
N LYS A 44 -12.18 3.13 -2.80
CA LYS A 44 -12.67 3.59 -4.10
C LYS A 44 -12.74 2.45 -5.12
N THR A 45 -11.73 1.61 -5.17
CA THR A 45 -11.67 0.49 -6.14
C THR A 45 -12.73 -0.56 -5.82
N VAL A 46 -12.87 -0.97 -4.57
CA VAL A 46 -13.86 -1.98 -4.17
C VAL A 46 -15.28 -1.44 -4.34
N LEU A 47 -15.50 -0.16 -3.99
CA LEU A 47 -16.79 0.48 -4.18
C LEU A 47 -17.21 0.47 -5.65
N ARG A 48 -16.27 0.80 -6.55
CA ARG A 48 -16.53 0.81 -8.00
C ARG A 48 -16.78 -0.58 -8.57
N GLN A 49 -16.00 -1.57 -8.14
CA GLN A 49 -16.04 -2.91 -8.71
C GLN A 49 -17.11 -3.80 -8.07
N ARG A 50 -17.48 -3.52 -6.84
CA ARG A 50 -18.43 -4.35 -6.08
C ARG A 50 -19.53 -3.48 -5.47
N ASN A 51 -19.40 -3.14 -4.17
CA ASN A 51 -20.44 -2.37 -3.46
C ASN A 51 -19.84 -1.73 -2.20
N GLU A 52 -20.65 -0.88 -1.53
CA GLU A 52 -20.22 -0.17 -0.33
C GLU A 52 -19.97 -1.13 0.84
N SER A 53 -20.79 -2.14 1.00
CA SER A 53 -20.64 -3.12 2.09
C SER A 53 -19.28 -3.80 2.01
N ASP A 54 -18.88 -4.27 0.83
CA ASP A 54 -17.58 -4.92 0.63
C ASP A 54 -16.43 -3.92 0.83
N ALA A 55 -16.60 -2.67 0.38
CA ALA A 55 -15.59 -1.64 0.56
C ALA A 55 -15.37 -1.31 2.05
N LEU A 56 -16.44 -1.22 2.83
CA LEU A 56 -16.36 -0.98 4.28
C LEU A 56 -15.68 -2.14 5.01
N GLN A 57 -15.97 -3.38 4.61
CA GLN A 57 -15.32 -4.56 5.19
C GLN A 57 -13.82 -4.56 4.91
N ALA A 58 -13.43 -4.22 3.68
CA ALA A 58 -12.01 -4.14 3.31
C ALA A 58 -11.28 -3.11 4.16
N VAL A 59 -11.83 -1.91 4.29
CA VAL A 59 -11.23 -0.83 5.10
C VAL A 59 -11.18 -1.22 6.58
N ALA A 60 -12.21 -1.90 7.12
CA ALA A 60 -12.19 -2.35 8.50
C ALA A 60 -11.03 -3.31 8.78
N LEU A 61 -10.71 -4.21 7.84
CA LEU A 61 -9.55 -5.09 7.94
C LEU A 61 -8.24 -4.30 7.89
N MET A 62 -8.13 -3.33 6.99
CA MET A 62 -6.94 -2.50 6.87
C MET A 62 -6.68 -1.70 8.14
N MET A 63 -7.72 -1.22 8.80
CA MET A 63 -7.62 -0.39 10.01
C MET A 63 -7.22 -1.18 11.26
N GLN A 64 -7.04 -2.48 11.16
CA GLN A 64 -6.43 -3.28 12.23
C GLN A 64 -4.93 -3.00 12.36
N GLY A 65 -4.28 -2.51 11.32
CA GLY A 65 -2.92 -1.99 11.40
C GLY A 65 -2.89 -0.56 11.96
N SER A 66 -1.70 0.04 12.03
CA SER A 66 -1.52 1.41 12.49
C SER A 66 -1.76 2.37 11.32
N VAL A 67 -2.89 3.04 11.32
CA VAL A 67 -3.23 4.03 10.27
C VAL A 67 -2.45 5.31 10.52
N ILE A 68 -1.75 5.78 9.50
CA ILE A 68 -0.95 7.01 9.56
C ILE A 68 -1.55 8.04 8.61
N ASP A 69 -1.97 9.17 9.18
CA ASP A 69 -2.53 10.27 8.41
C ASP A 69 -1.46 10.95 7.56
N LEU A 70 -1.90 11.55 6.45
CA LEU A 70 -1.04 12.36 5.62
C LEU A 70 -0.77 13.70 6.32
N THR A 71 0.42 13.84 6.89
CA THR A 71 0.85 15.05 7.61
C THR A 71 1.59 15.99 6.67
N ALA A 72 1.82 17.22 7.14
CA ALA A 72 2.65 18.18 6.41
C ALA A 72 4.07 17.64 6.17
N SER A 73 4.67 17.01 7.20
CA SER A 73 6.01 16.41 7.09
C SER A 73 6.07 15.33 6.04
N ILE A 74 5.08 14.43 6.03
CA ILE A 74 5.00 13.35 5.03
C ILE A 74 4.82 13.95 3.62
N SER A 75 3.97 14.97 3.49
CA SER A 75 3.71 15.61 2.20
C SER A 75 4.98 16.22 1.59
N ILE A 76 5.77 16.91 2.40
CA ILE A 76 7.01 17.53 1.93
C ILE A 76 8.05 16.48 1.55
N LEU A 77 8.22 15.45 2.39
CA LEU A 77 9.13 14.35 2.08
C LEU A 77 8.70 13.60 0.81
N ALA A 78 7.40 13.35 0.68
CA ALA A 78 6.86 12.69 -0.51
C ALA A 78 7.14 13.48 -1.79
N ALA A 79 7.02 14.82 -1.74
CA ALA A 79 7.31 15.67 -2.90
C ALA A 79 8.78 15.51 -3.33
N LYS A 80 9.71 15.49 -2.38
CA LYS A 80 11.14 15.26 -2.66
C LYS A 80 11.37 13.89 -3.29
N ILE A 81 10.74 12.86 -2.76
CA ILE A 81 10.86 11.48 -3.25
C ILE A 81 10.28 11.38 -4.67
N SER A 82 9.12 11.99 -4.90
CA SER A 82 8.47 11.97 -6.21
C SER A 82 9.38 12.50 -7.31
N LEU A 83 10.08 13.61 -7.03
CA LEU A 83 11.03 14.19 -7.97
C LEU A 83 12.29 13.32 -8.15
N ALA A 84 12.83 12.80 -7.06
CA ALA A 84 14.07 12.02 -7.08
C ALA A 84 13.87 10.65 -7.74
N GLU A 85 12.80 9.96 -7.41
CA GLU A 85 12.52 8.60 -7.88
C GLU A 85 11.63 8.57 -9.12
N LYS A 86 11.05 9.71 -9.52
CA LYS A 86 10.16 9.85 -10.68
C LYS A 86 8.93 8.94 -10.55
N ILE A 87 8.30 8.97 -9.39
CA ILE A 87 7.09 8.17 -9.11
C ILE A 87 5.88 9.07 -8.84
N PRO A 88 4.66 8.55 -9.05
CA PRO A 88 3.43 9.31 -8.83
C PRO A 88 3.25 9.74 -7.37
N MET A 89 2.35 10.71 -7.16
CA MET A 89 2.07 11.26 -5.83
C MET A 89 1.68 10.17 -4.82
N ALA A 90 0.75 9.31 -5.16
CA ALA A 90 0.26 8.28 -4.23
C ALA A 90 1.39 7.36 -3.77
N ASP A 91 2.22 6.90 -4.70
CA ASP A 91 3.35 6.01 -4.40
C ASP A 91 4.41 6.73 -3.56
N SER A 92 4.65 8.01 -3.85
CA SER A 92 5.62 8.80 -3.09
C SER A 92 5.19 9.01 -1.63
N ILE A 93 3.88 9.15 -1.38
CA ILE A 93 3.34 9.26 -0.01
C ILE A 93 3.56 7.94 0.75
N ILE A 94 3.33 6.81 0.11
CA ILE A 94 3.58 5.50 0.70
C ILE A 94 5.06 5.35 1.07
N LEU A 95 5.95 5.70 0.14
CA LEU A 95 7.38 5.56 0.37
C LEU A 95 7.89 6.53 1.44
N ALA A 96 7.37 7.76 1.49
CA ALA A 96 7.70 8.73 2.53
C ALA A 96 7.29 8.21 3.92
N THR A 97 6.09 7.65 4.03
CA THR A 97 5.59 7.05 5.27
C THR A 97 6.49 5.89 5.69
N ALA A 98 6.87 5.04 4.73
CA ALA A 98 7.77 3.91 5.00
C ALA A 98 9.11 4.37 5.56
N ARG A 99 9.70 5.41 5.00
CA ARG A 99 10.99 5.94 5.47
C ARG A 99 10.91 6.52 6.88
N LEU A 100 9.81 7.21 7.20
CA LEU A 100 9.61 7.77 8.53
C LEU A 100 9.43 6.69 9.59
N TYR A 101 8.77 5.60 9.26
CA TYR A 101 8.47 4.51 10.20
C TYR A 101 9.41 3.33 10.07
N GLN A 102 10.46 3.45 9.24
CA GLN A 102 11.43 2.37 9.00
C GLN A 102 10.73 1.08 8.58
N ALA A 103 9.74 1.22 7.70
CA ALA A 103 8.95 0.12 7.21
C ALA A 103 9.40 -0.34 5.83
N VAL A 104 9.25 -1.63 5.56
CA VAL A 104 9.44 -2.22 4.23
C VAL A 104 8.14 -2.10 3.46
N VAL A 105 8.20 -1.65 2.22
CA VAL A 105 7.03 -1.57 1.33
C VAL A 105 6.93 -2.87 0.53
N TRP A 106 5.75 -3.49 0.56
CA TRP A 106 5.44 -4.69 -0.22
C TRP A 106 4.47 -4.31 -1.32
N THR A 107 4.83 -4.60 -2.58
CA THR A 107 4.08 -4.11 -3.74
C THR A 107 4.21 -5.01 -4.94
N GLN A 108 3.22 -4.94 -5.85
CA GLN A 108 3.33 -5.48 -7.21
C GLN A 108 3.26 -4.37 -8.27
N ASP A 109 3.35 -3.10 -7.85
CA ASP A 109 3.36 -1.96 -8.75
C ASP A 109 4.79 -1.73 -9.27
N ALA A 110 4.96 -1.78 -10.59
CA ALA A 110 6.26 -1.63 -11.23
C ALA A 110 6.92 -0.27 -10.97
N ASP A 111 6.16 0.75 -10.58
CA ASP A 111 6.73 2.06 -10.23
C ASP A 111 7.70 1.97 -9.05
N PHE A 112 7.56 0.96 -8.19
CA PHE A 112 8.44 0.74 -7.04
C PHE A 112 9.64 -0.16 -7.34
N ASP A 113 9.72 -0.75 -8.52
CA ASP A 113 10.80 -1.69 -8.83
C ASP A 113 12.17 -1.01 -8.77
N GLY A 114 13.10 -1.65 -8.05
CA GLY A 114 14.47 -1.15 -7.90
C GLY A 114 14.66 -0.08 -6.83
N ILE A 115 13.62 0.29 -6.08
CA ILE A 115 13.73 1.27 -5.00
C ILE A 115 14.16 0.57 -3.70
N ASP A 116 15.11 1.15 -2.98
CA ASP A 116 15.57 0.62 -1.70
C ASP A 116 14.43 0.55 -0.69
N GLY A 117 14.40 -0.53 0.09
CA GLY A 117 13.38 -0.73 1.12
C GLY A 117 12.06 -1.28 0.59
N VAL A 118 12.04 -1.76 -0.65
CA VAL A 118 10.85 -2.31 -1.30
C VAL A 118 11.02 -3.80 -1.58
N GLN A 119 9.99 -4.57 -1.22
CA GLN A 119 9.83 -5.96 -1.62
C GLN A 119 8.83 -5.96 -2.79
N TYR A 120 9.34 -6.18 -3.99
CA TYR A 120 8.56 -6.11 -5.21
C TYR A 120 8.36 -7.49 -5.82
N ILE A 121 7.14 -7.75 -6.28
CA ILE A 121 6.82 -8.92 -7.11
C ILE A 121 6.10 -8.43 -8.37
N PRO A 122 6.49 -8.85 -9.57
CA PRO A 122 5.77 -8.42 -10.76
C PRO A 122 4.35 -8.97 -10.79
N LYS A 123 3.42 -8.20 -11.34
CA LYS A 123 2.05 -8.67 -11.58
C LYS A 123 2.09 -9.91 -12.45
N HIS A 124 1.21 -10.86 -12.12
CA HIS A 124 1.15 -12.12 -12.86
C HIS A 124 0.58 -11.86 -14.26
N ALA A 125 1.30 -12.29 -15.30
CA ALA A 125 0.87 -12.12 -16.67
C ALA A 125 -0.44 -12.91 -16.91
N GLY A 126 -1.43 -12.25 -17.53
CA GLY A 126 -2.73 -12.86 -17.83
C GLY A 126 -3.67 -12.99 -16.63
N ALA A 127 -3.31 -12.41 -15.51
CA ALA A 127 -4.14 -12.40 -14.31
C ALA A 127 -5.22 -11.32 -14.40
#